data_3067c28e8717af9fbbc5619cdc9930dd
#
_entry.id   3067c28e8717af9fbbc5619cdc9930dd
#
_cell.length_a   1.000
_cell.length_b   1.000
_cell.length_c   1.000
_cell.angle_alpha   90.00
_cell.angle_beta   90.00
_cell.angle_gamma   90.00
#
_symmetry.space_group_name_H-M   'P 1'
#
loop_
_entity.id
_entity.type
_entity.pdbx_description
1 polymer ?
#
loop_
_entity_poly.entity_id
_entity_poly.type
_entity_poly.pdbx_seq_one_letter_code
_entity_poly.pdbx_strand_id
1 'polypeptide(L)'
;MGLCTYFKHHKQKIYYFLGCMREYHEYLKKNNFNITYIDLKKNIKEFKDYFEGLNFFLKKNDIKKINLFEIEDQLFRNKFEKYCNKQKVKYEFIKSPMFLLQEKDYTVYQNKKVQLASFYSNIRKKLDILIENGNPLGGKWSFDGENRKRLPKDYLKYNQPTFKSPFYKDIKKLIDTYFKSHFGEINE
;
A
#
# COMPACT_ATOMS: atom_id res chain seq x y z
N MET A 1 9.81 10.88 5.79
CA MET A 1 8.89 10.61 6.92
C MET A 1 7.44 10.99 6.68
N GLY A 2 7.07 11.58 5.55
CA GLY A 2 5.72 12.09 5.29
C GLY A 2 4.57 11.12 5.63
N LEU A 3 4.68 9.83 5.30
CA LEU A 3 3.63 8.85 5.56
C LEU A 3 3.24 8.74 7.05
N CYS A 4 4.22 8.80 7.95
CA CYS A 4 3.98 8.67 9.39
C CYS A 4 3.72 10.01 10.11
N THR A 5 3.98 11.14 9.46
CA THR A 5 3.93 12.47 10.11
C THR A 5 2.98 13.45 9.43
N TYR A 6 2.44 13.09 8.27
CA TYR A 6 1.48 13.93 7.54
C TYR A 6 0.20 14.16 8.36
N PHE A 7 -0.25 13.09 9.04
CA PHE A 7 -1.32 13.13 10.04
C PHE A 7 -0.85 12.49 11.34
N LYS A 8 -1.51 12.78 12.44
CA LYS A 8 -1.34 12.03 13.69
C LYS A 8 -2.05 10.68 13.58
N HIS A 9 -1.37 9.69 13.01
CA HIS A 9 -1.90 8.34 12.92
C HIS A 9 -1.89 7.64 14.29
N HIS A 10 -2.78 6.67 14.48
CA HIS A 10 -2.71 5.75 15.61
C HIS A 10 -1.37 4.99 15.60
N LYS A 11 -0.74 4.81 16.77
CA LYS A 11 0.57 4.13 16.88
C LYS A 11 0.56 2.72 16.30
N GLN A 12 -0.55 1.97 16.43
CA GLN A 12 -0.71 0.65 15.83
C GLN A 12 -0.58 0.68 14.29
N LYS A 13 -1.10 1.72 13.64
CA LYS A 13 -0.97 1.89 12.19
C LYS A 13 0.49 2.13 11.79
N ILE A 14 1.21 2.96 12.54
CA ILE A 14 2.64 3.21 12.30
C ILE A 14 3.44 1.93 12.49
N TYR A 15 3.13 1.17 13.55
CA TYR A 15 3.73 -0.13 13.80
C TYR A 15 3.54 -1.09 12.63
N TYR A 16 2.31 -1.19 12.12
CA TYR A 16 1.99 -2.03 10.98
C TYR A 16 2.83 -1.66 9.74
N PHE A 17 2.89 -0.38 9.38
CA PHE A 17 3.68 0.07 8.22
C PHE A 17 5.17 -0.23 8.37
N LEU A 18 5.75 0.08 9.52
CA LEU A 18 7.18 -0.16 9.75
C LEU A 18 7.49 -1.65 9.79
N GLY A 19 6.58 -2.46 10.33
CA GLY A 19 6.67 -3.91 10.35
C GLY A 19 6.68 -4.50 8.95
N CYS A 20 5.67 -4.19 8.15
CA CYS A 20 5.58 -4.64 6.76
C CYS A 20 6.81 -4.26 5.92
N MET A 21 7.33 -3.04 6.08
CA MET A 21 8.52 -2.61 5.36
C MET A 21 9.76 -3.41 5.75
N ARG A 22 9.95 -3.74 7.02
CA ARG A 22 11.07 -4.55 7.50
C ARG A 22 10.96 -6.00 7.07
N GLU A 23 9.79 -6.58 7.19
CA GLU A 23 9.54 -7.96 6.77
C GLU A 23 9.73 -8.12 5.26
N TYR A 24 9.27 -7.16 4.48
CA TYR A 24 9.48 -7.15 3.03
C TYR A 24 10.96 -6.99 2.67
N HIS A 25 11.71 -6.15 3.39
CA HIS A 25 13.16 -6.05 3.24
C HIS A 25 13.85 -7.40 3.47
N GLU A 26 13.53 -8.09 4.58
CA GLU A 26 14.10 -9.41 4.87
C GLU A 26 13.69 -10.47 3.83
N TYR A 27 12.45 -10.42 3.35
CA TYR A 27 11.99 -11.27 2.26
C TYR A 27 12.82 -11.06 0.99
N LEU A 28 13.02 -9.83 0.55
CA LEU A 28 13.81 -9.51 -0.63
C LEU A 28 15.28 -9.94 -0.47
N LYS A 29 15.85 -9.72 0.71
CA LYS A 29 17.22 -10.13 1.03
C LYS A 29 17.39 -11.67 0.96
N LYS A 30 16.44 -12.41 1.52
CA LYS A 30 16.43 -13.89 1.44
C LYS A 30 16.32 -14.41 0.00
N ASN A 31 15.68 -13.66 -0.87
CA ASN A 31 15.55 -13.98 -2.30
C ASN A 31 16.69 -13.39 -3.16
N ASN A 32 17.81 -13.00 -2.55
CA ASN A 32 19.01 -12.50 -3.21
C ASN A 32 18.81 -11.23 -4.05
N PHE A 33 17.82 -10.40 -3.74
CA PHE A 33 17.71 -9.08 -4.34
C PHE A 33 18.80 -8.15 -3.80
N ASN A 34 19.43 -7.38 -4.68
CA ASN A 34 20.34 -6.30 -4.28
C ASN A 34 19.50 -5.14 -3.72
N ILE A 35 19.43 -5.03 -2.42
CA ILE A 35 18.54 -4.07 -1.74
C ILE A 35 19.31 -3.17 -0.77
N THR A 36 18.97 -1.89 -0.78
CA THR A 36 19.38 -0.93 0.24
C THR A 36 18.17 -0.51 1.06
N TYR A 37 18.23 -0.75 2.37
CA TYR A 37 17.19 -0.33 3.32
C TYR A 37 17.70 0.84 4.15
N ILE A 38 16.98 1.97 4.08
CA ILE A 38 17.24 3.14 4.91
C ILE A 38 16.22 3.11 6.05
N ASP A 39 16.65 2.65 7.21
CA ASP A 39 15.77 2.58 8.37
C ASP A 39 15.36 3.97 8.88
N LEU A 40 14.28 3.99 9.67
CA LEU A 40 13.72 5.24 10.19
C LEU A 40 14.72 6.05 11.01
N LYS A 41 15.52 5.39 11.83
CA LYS A 41 16.51 6.05 12.71
C LYS A 41 17.59 6.75 11.89
N LYS A 42 18.09 6.10 10.85
CA LYS A 42 19.06 6.67 9.92
C LYS A 42 18.42 7.80 9.11
N ASN A 43 17.22 7.57 8.58
CA ASN A 43 16.47 8.55 7.80
C ASN A 43 16.28 9.87 8.57
N ILE A 44 15.83 9.80 9.83
CA ILE A 44 15.61 11.00 10.67
C ILE A 44 16.91 11.78 10.93
N LYS A 45 18.03 11.08 11.07
CA LYS A 45 19.31 11.72 11.42
C LYS A 45 20.02 12.33 10.23
N GLU A 46 19.93 11.68 9.07
CA GLU A 46 20.77 11.99 7.91
C GLU A 46 20.03 12.77 6.82
N PHE A 47 18.70 12.69 6.78
CA PHE A 47 17.91 13.26 5.69
C PHE A 47 16.75 14.11 6.22
N LYS A 48 16.56 15.26 5.61
CA LYS A 48 15.46 16.17 5.90
C LYS A 48 14.11 15.58 5.50
N ASP A 49 14.07 14.93 4.34
CA ASP A 49 12.86 14.33 3.80
C ASP A 49 13.14 13.09 2.93
N TYR A 50 12.09 12.50 2.39
CA TYR A 50 12.17 11.34 1.50
C TYR A 50 13.03 11.59 0.26
N PHE A 51 12.90 12.77 -0.35
CA PHE A 51 13.58 13.07 -1.62
C PHE A 51 15.07 13.33 -1.43
N GLU A 52 15.47 13.83 -0.28
CA GLU A 52 16.90 13.95 0.07
C GLU A 52 17.54 12.57 0.21
N GLY A 53 16.87 11.64 0.91
CA GLY A 53 17.32 10.25 1.00
C GLY A 53 17.38 9.55 -0.37
N LEU A 54 16.37 9.75 -1.21
CA LEU A 54 16.36 9.25 -2.58
C LEU A 54 17.51 9.82 -3.41
N ASN A 55 17.72 11.14 -3.35
CA ASN A 55 18.82 11.81 -4.07
C ASN A 55 20.18 11.30 -3.64
N PHE A 56 20.39 11.09 -2.35
CA PHE A 56 21.62 10.50 -1.83
C PHE A 56 21.85 9.10 -2.43
N PHE A 57 20.83 8.25 -2.43
CA PHE A 57 20.92 6.90 -2.98
C PHE A 57 21.21 6.91 -4.48
N LEU A 58 20.50 7.74 -5.25
CA LEU A 58 20.68 7.85 -6.71
C LEU A 58 22.09 8.30 -7.07
N LYS A 59 22.61 9.32 -6.40
CA LYS A 59 23.95 9.84 -6.64
C LYS A 59 25.03 8.84 -6.26
N LYS A 60 24.90 8.21 -5.09
CA LYS A 60 25.86 7.21 -4.61
C LYS A 60 26.04 6.03 -5.56
N ASN A 61 24.98 5.64 -6.26
CA ASN A 61 24.96 4.47 -7.13
C ASN A 61 24.92 4.84 -8.63
N ASP A 62 25.10 6.12 -8.97
CA ASP A 62 25.04 6.66 -10.34
C ASP A 62 23.78 6.24 -11.12
N ILE A 63 22.62 6.24 -10.47
CA ILE A 63 21.36 5.80 -11.06
C ILE A 63 20.75 6.92 -11.91
N LYS A 64 20.45 6.63 -13.15
CA LYS A 64 19.89 7.58 -14.14
C LYS A 64 18.41 7.36 -14.40
N LYS A 65 17.86 6.18 -14.08
CA LYS A 65 16.46 5.82 -14.31
C LYS A 65 15.88 5.09 -13.11
N ILE A 66 14.66 5.43 -12.75
CA ILE A 66 13.87 4.78 -11.69
C ILE A 66 12.69 4.07 -12.34
N ASN A 67 12.53 2.78 -12.06
CA ASN A 67 11.31 2.04 -12.34
C ASN A 67 10.57 1.82 -11.01
N LEU A 68 9.31 2.17 -10.97
CA LEU A 68 8.51 2.04 -9.74
C LEU A 68 7.06 1.72 -10.10
N PHE A 69 6.33 1.13 -9.17
CA PHE A 69 4.89 0.96 -9.33
C PHE A 69 4.18 2.31 -9.38
N GLU A 70 3.06 2.37 -10.08
CA GLU A 70 2.19 3.55 -10.09
C GLU A 70 1.95 4.05 -8.67
N ILE A 71 2.06 5.37 -8.50
CA ILE A 71 1.83 6.03 -7.21
C ILE A 71 0.38 6.48 -7.18
N GLU A 72 -0.43 5.83 -6.36
CA GLU A 72 -1.87 6.10 -6.24
C GLU A 72 -2.18 7.37 -5.45
N ASP A 73 -1.30 7.77 -4.52
CA ASP A 73 -1.41 9.06 -3.86
C ASP A 73 -1.02 10.19 -4.82
N GLN A 74 -2.02 10.90 -5.34
CA GLN A 74 -1.83 11.95 -6.33
C GLN A 74 -0.92 13.09 -5.83
N LEU A 75 -0.98 13.42 -4.53
CA LEU A 75 -0.13 14.48 -3.97
C LEU A 75 1.33 14.03 -3.93
N PHE A 76 1.57 12.77 -3.58
CA PHE A 76 2.92 12.23 -3.57
C PHE A 76 3.45 12.02 -4.99
N ARG A 77 2.61 11.53 -5.92
CA ARG A 77 2.95 11.40 -7.36
C ARG A 77 3.42 12.74 -7.93
N ASN A 78 2.66 13.80 -7.73
CA ASN A 78 3.02 15.14 -8.21
C ASN A 78 4.37 15.63 -7.63
N LYS A 79 4.65 15.34 -6.36
CA LYS A 79 5.93 15.67 -5.73
C LYS A 79 7.08 14.86 -6.33
N PHE A 80 6.86 13.58 -6.57
CA PHE A 80 7.85 12.68 -7.17
C PHE A 80 8.20 13.10 -8.60
N GLU A 81 7.20 13.37 -9.43
CA GLU A 81 7.39 13.84 -10.81
C GLU A 81 8.14 15.17 -10.86
N LYS A 82 7.75 16.14 -10.02
CA LYS A 82 8.48 17.41 -9.88
C LYS A 82 9.94 17.20 -9.45
N TYR A 83 10.19 16.29 -8.53
CA TYR A 83 11.54 15.94 -8.10
C TYR A 83 12.36 15.35 -9.25
N CYS A 84 11.83 14.35 -9.96
CA CYS A 84 12.52 13.72 -11.08
C CYS A 84 12.86 14.72 -12.20
N ASN A 85 11.91 15.59 -12.57
CA ASN A 85 12.12 16.62 -13.55
C ASN A 85 13.22 17.61 -13.12
N LYS A 86 13.21 18.06 -11.87
CA LYS A 86 14.23 18.95 -11.29
C LYS A 86 15.63 18.32 -11.29
N GLN A 87 15.72 17.04 -10.94
CA GLN A 87 17.00 16.29 -10.86
C GLN A 87 17.42 15.69 -12.21
N LYS A 88 16.59 15.82 -13.26
CA LYS A 88 16.81 15.22 -14.59
C LYS A 88 16.97 13.69 -14.53
N VAL A 89 16.27 13.04 -13.61
CA VAL A 89 16.22 11.58 -13.46
C VAL A 89 15.05 11.03 -14.28
N LYS A 90 15.33 10.08 -15.16
CA LYS A 90 14.27 9.38 -15.91
C LYS A 90 13.48 8.48 -14.97
N TYR A 91 12.19 8.36 -15.21
CA TYR A 91 11.35 7.42 -14.46
C TYR A 91 10.33 6.75 -15.37
N GLU A 92 9.88 5.57 -14.94
CA GLU A 92 8.85 4.80 -15.61
C GLU A 92 7.94 4.17 -14.56
N PHE A 93 6.64 4.39 -14.73
CA PHE A 93 5.64 3.72 -13.90
C PHE A 93 5.32 2.33 -14.45
N ILE A 94 5.35 1.36 -13.56
CA ILE A 94 4.94 -0.03 -13.80
C ILE A 94 3.55 -0.20 -13.20
N LYS A 95 2.68 -0.98 -13.85
CA LYS A 95 1.34 -1.27 -13.35
C LYS A 95 1.39 -1.71 -11.88
N SER A 96 0.59 -1.06 -11.05
CA SER A 96 0.48 -1.44 -9.63
C SER A 96 -0.15 -2.83 -9.47
N PRO A 97 0.47 -3.75 -8.72
CA PRO A 97 -0.13 -5.05 -8.43
C PRO A 97 -1.26 -4.97 -7.39
N MET A 98 -1.46 -3.82 -6.77
CA MET A 98 -2.47 -3.63 -5.71
C MET A 98 -3.88 -3.42 -6.25
N PHE A 99 -4.03 -3.14 -7.55
CA PHE A 99 -5.32 -2.87 -8.18
C PHE A 99 -5.55 -3.78 -9.36
N LEU A 100 -6.75 -4.35 -9.43
CA LEU A 100 -7.19 -5.18 -10.56
C LEU A 100 -7.41 -4.34 -11.81
N LEU A 101 -7.79 -3.07 -11.64
CA LEU A 101 -8.13 -2.14 -12.71
C LEU A 101 -7.05 -1.08 -12.87
N GLN A 102 -6.94 -0.56 -14.10
CA GLN A 102 -6.09 0.56 -14.45
C GLN A 102 -6.95 1.79 -14.78
N GLU A 103 -6.35 2.97 -14.82
CA GLU A 103 -7.02 4.21 -15.18
C GLU A 103 -7.80 4.10 -16.49
N LYS A 104 -7.24 3.43 -17.52
CA LYS A 104 -7.92 3.18 -18.80
C LYS A 104 -9.23 2.40 -18.68
N ASP A 105 -9.41 1.61 -17.62
CA ASP A 105 -10.63 0.84 -17.42
C ASP A 105 -11.79 1.73 -16.95
N TYR A 106 -11.47 2.91 -16.40
CA TYR A 106 -12.44 3.92 -15.99
C TYR A 106 -12.74 4.95 -17.05
N THR A 107 -11.82 5.21 -17.99
CA THR A 107 -11.99 6.23 -19.03
C THR A 107 -13.21 5.98 -19.93
N VAL A 108 -13.58 4.73 -20.13
CA VAL A 108 -14.78 4.34 -20.88
C VAL A 108 -16.08 4.88 -20.26
N TYR A 109 -16.04 5.20 -18.97
CA TYR A 109 -17.16 5.69 -18.17
C TYR A 109 -17.08 7.20 -17.89
N GLN A 110 -16.04 7.88 -18.33
CA GLN A 110 -15.93 9.33 -18.20
C GLN A 110 -17.12 10.00 -18.90
N ASN A 111 -17.71 10.98 -18.22
CA ASN A 111 -18.90 11.72 -18.69
C ASN A 111 -20.19 10.89 -18.85
N LYS A 112 -20.26 9.69 -18.34
CA LYS A 112 -21.46 8.86 -18.32
C LYS A 112 -21.98 8.70 -16.89
N LYS A 113 -23.30 8.65 -16.74
CA LYS A 113 -23.91 8.27 -15.47
C LYS A 113 -23.69 6.76 -15.26
N VAL A 114 -22.67 6.41 -14.48
CA VAL A 114 -22.31 5.01 -14.22
C VAL A 114 -23.15 4.47 -13.09
N GLN A 115 -23.88 3.39 -13.37
CA GLN A 115 -24.48 2.58 -12.30
C GLN A 115 -23.42 1.61 -11.78
N LEU A 116 -23.14 1.68 -10.48
CA LEU A 116 -22.09 0.89 -9.84
C LEU A 116 -22.30 -0.62 -10.04
N ALA A 117 -23.54 -1.09 -10.01
CA ALA A 117 -23.89 -2.49 -10.24
C ALA A 117 -23.51 -2.96 -11.65
N SER A 118 -23.78 -2.16 -12.68
CA SER A 118 -23.42 -2.47 -14.06
C SER A 118 -21.90 -2.44 -14.26
N PHE A 119 -21.22 -1.46 -13.69
CA PHE A 119 -19.76 -1.42 -13.70
C PHE A 119 -19.17 -2.68 -13.06
N TYR A 120 -19.62 -3.05 -11.86
CA TYR A 120 -19.15 -4.23 -11.14
C TYR A 120 -19.35 -5.53 -11.95
N SER A 121 -20.54 -5.74 -12.52
CA SER A 121 -20.80 -6.95 -13.32
C SER A 121 -19.94 -7.01 -14.60
N ASN A 122 -19.75 -5.88 -15.26
CA ASN A 122 -18.91 -5.81 -16.46
C ASN A 122 -17.43 -6.08 -16.15
N ILE A 123 -16.92 -5.55 -15.05
CA ILE A 123 -15.54 -5.80 -14.63
C ILE A 123 -15.32 -7.25 -14.21
N ARG A 124 -16.27 -7.85 -13.50
CA ARG A 124 -16.19 -9.27 -13.16
C ARG A 124 -16.13 -10.16 -14.40
N LYS A 125 -16.98 -9.88 -15.40
CA LYS A 125 -16.94 -10.58 -16.70
C LYS A 125 -15.61 -10.39 -17.41
N LYS A 126 -15.11 -9.14 -17.47
CA LYS A 126 -13.85 -8.82 -18.14
C LYS A 126 -12.64 -9.54 -17.52
N LEU A 127 -12.62 -9.67 -16.18
CA LEU A 127 -11.53 -10.28 -15.43
C LEU A 127 -11.74 -11.77 -15.14
N ASP A 128 -12.89 -12.32 -15.53
CA ASP A 128 -13.30 -13.70 -15.26
C ASP A 128 -13.27 -14.05 -13.75
N ILE A 129 -13.67 -13.09 -12.90
CA ILE A 129 -13.65 -13.26 -11.46
C ILE A 129 -15.02 -13.68 -10.95
N LEU A 130 -15.08 -14.81 -10.24
CA LEU A 130 -16.33 -15.41 -9.74
C LEU A 130 -17.37 -15.59 -10.86
N ILE A 131 -16.93 -16.03 -12.01
CA ILE A 131 -17.75 -16.38 -13.18
C ILE A 131 -17.62 -17.87 -13.41
N GLU A 132 -18.75 -18.51 -13.68
CA GLU A 132 -18.86 -19.92 -14.03
C GLU A 132 -19.80 -20.07 -15.24
N ASN A 133 -19.31 -20.63 -16.34
CA ASN A 133 -20.07 -20.75 -17.59
C ASN A 133 -20.74 -19.44 -18.05
N GLY A 134 -20.04 -18.30 -17.90
CA GLY A 134 -20.53 -16.97 -18.29
C GLY A 134 -21.51 -16.32 -17.30
N ASN A 135 -21.89 -17.02 -16.24
CA ASN A 135 -22.81 -16.57 -15.19
C ASN A 135 -22.09 -16.25 -13.90
N PRO A 136 -22.65 -15.39 -13.04
CA PRO A 136 -22.06 -15.10 -11.75
C PRO A 136 -22.14 -16.34 -10.85
N LEU A 137 -21.03 -16.68 -10.19
CA LEU A 137 -20.99 -17.72 -9.19
C LEU A 137 -22.03 -17.46 -8.09
N GLY A 138 -22.81 -18.48 -7.72
CA GLY A 138 -23.93 -18.35 -6.81
C GLY A 138 -25.21 -17.73 -7.41
N GLY A 139 -25.28 -17.58 -8.74
CA GLY A 139 -26.47 -17.18 -9.49
C GLY A 139 -26.86 -15.70 -9.37
N LYS A 140 -26.08 -14.88 -8.64
CA LYS A 140 -26.36 -13.44 -8.44
C LYS A 140 -25.11 -12.59 -8.58
N TRP A 141 -25.27 -11.37 -9.12
CA TRP A 141 -24.18 -10.42 -9.24
C TRP A 141 -23.83 -9.76 -7.90
N SER A 142 -24.78 -9.62 -6.99
CA SER A 142 -24.56 -9.02 -5.67
C SER A 142 -25.35 -9.76 -4.59
N PHE A 143 -24.72 -9.91 -3.45
CA PHE A 143 -25.30 -10.47 -2.22
C PHE A 143 -25.48 -9.40 -1.14
N ASP A 144 -25.40 -8.12 -1.47
CA ASP A 144 -25.48 -7.00 -0.52
C ASP A 144 -26.76 -7.02 0.34
N GLY A 145 -27.86 -7.53 -0.21
CA GLY A 145 -29.11 -7.70 0.56
C GLY A 145 -28.97 -8.66 1.75
N GLU A 146 -27.93 -9.48 1.76
CA GLU A 146 -27.66 -10.45 2.83
C GLU A 146 -26.75 -9.90 3.93
N ASN A 147 -25.97 -8.85 3.63
CA ASN A 147 -25.04 -8.24 4.58
C ASN A 147 -25.67 -7.72 5.87
N ARG A 148 -26.98 -7.45 5.86
CA ARG A 148 -27.73 -6.94 7.01
C ARG A 148 -28.51 -8.02 7.74
N LYS A 149 -28.43 -9.26 7.30
CA LYS A 149 -29.09 -10.37 7.99
C LYS A 149 -28.36 -10.67 9.31
N ARG A 150 -29.13 -11.08 10.30
CA ARG A 150 -28.54 -11.55 11.56
C ARG A 150 -27.73 -12.81 11.32
N LEU A 151 -26.57 -12.92 11.95
CA LEU A 151 -25.75 -14.13 11.92
C LEU A 151 -26.56 -15.33 12.46
N PRO A 152 -26.44 -16.52 11.83
CA PRO A 152 -27.03 -17.76 12.36
C PRO A 152 -26.52 -18.04 13.78
N LYS A 153 -27.35 -18.71 14.60
CA LYS A 153 -26.97 -19.04 15.98
C LYS A 153 -25.79 -20.02 16.06
N ASP A 154 -25.65 -20.82 15.04
CA ASP A 154 -24.59 -21.84 14.85
C ASP A 154 -23.37 -21.31 14.11
N TYR A 155 -23.27 -19.98 13.94
CA TYR A 155 -22.11 -19.37 13.33
C TYR A 155 -20.82 -19.72 14.08
N LEU A 156 -19.94 -20.43 13.41
CA LEU A 156 -18.63 -20.77 13.95
C LEU A 156 -17.80 -19.50 14.14
N LYS A 157 -17.38 -19.24 15.37
CA LYS A 157 -16.44 -18.15 15.65
C LYS A 157 -15.14 -18.41 14.90
N TYR A 158 -14.82 -17.51 14.00
CA TYR A 158 -13.53 -17.52 13.33
C TYR A 158 -12.44 -17.19 14.37
N ASN A 159 -11.52 -18.12 14.56
CA ASN A 159 -10.33 -17.86 15.37
C ASN A 159 -9.38 -16.98 14.55
N GLN A 160 -9.23 -15.73 14.95
CA GLN A 160 -8.27 -14.84 14.31
C GLN A 160 -6.85 -15.38 14.50
N PRO A 161 -6.09 -15.58 13.42
CA PRO A 161 -4.69 -15.93 13.57
C PRO A 161 -3.94 -14.78 14.26
N THR A 162 -3.14 -15.12 15.25
CA THR A 162 -2.25 -14.16 15.91
C THR A 162 -0.93 -14.13 15.16
N PHE A 163 -0.52 -12.97 14.70
CA PHE A 163 0.78 -12.78 14.05
C PHE A 163 1.70 -11.99 14.98
N LYS A 164 2.87 -12.56 15.24
CA LYS A 164 3.93 -11.87 16.00
C LYS A 164 5.05 -11.48 15.05
N SER A 165 5.27 -10.18 14.92
CA SER A 165 6.41 -9.70 14.14
C SER A 165 7.71 -9.88 14.93
N PRO A 166 8.79 -10.44 14.33
CA PRO A 166 10.10 -10.52 14.98
C PRO A 166 10.68 -9.15 15.32
N PHE A 167 10.16 -8.08 14.70
CA PHE A 167 10.60 -6.70 14.89
C PHE A 167 9.79 -5.93 15.93
N TYR A 168 8.86 -6.57 16.63
CA TYR A 168 7.95 -5.90 17.57
C TYR A 168 8.67 -4.97 18.56
N LYS A 169 9.62 -5.51 19.31
CA LYS A 169 10.34 -4.76 20.36
C LYS A 169 11.07 -3.54 19.79
N ASP A 170 11.75 -3.70 18.66
CA ASP A 170 12.52 -2.64 18.04
C ASP A 170 11.62 -1.54 17.49
N ILE A 171 10.54 -1.92 16.80
CA ILE A 171 9.59 -0.97 16.22
C ILE A 171 8.85 -0.24 17.33
N LYS A 172 8.43 -0.93 18.38
CA LYS A 172 7.80 -0.30 19.55
C LYS A 172 8.70 0.78 20.15
N LYS A 173 9.98 0.46 20.38
CA LYS A 173 10.97 1.41 20.87
C LYS A 173 11.13 2.65 19.96
N LEU A 174 11.15 2.45 18.64
CA LEU A 174 11.19 3.55 17.66
C LEU A 174 9.94 4.43 17.77
N ILE A 175 8.77 3.83 17.89
CA ILE A 175 7.51 4.56 17.97
C ILE A 175 7.43 5.35 19.29
N ASP A 176 7.80 4.74 20.40
CA ASP A 176 7.84 5.40 21.70
C ASP A 176 8.87 6.54 21.74
N THR A 177 9.91 6.49 20.91
CA THR A 177 10.92 7.55 20.80
C THR A 177 10.50 8.69 19.90
N TYR A 178 10.07 8.39 18.67
CA TYR A 178 9.89 9.38 17.60
C TYR A 178 8.45 9.80 17.35
N PHE A 179 7.48 9.03 17.86
CA PHE A 179 6.05 9.27 17.63
C PHE A 179 5.26 9.40 18.95
N LYS A 180 5.88 9.95 19.99
CA LYS A 180 5.26 10.15 21.32
C LYS A 180 3.94 10.92 21.26
N SER A 181 3.85 11.92 20.37
CA SER A 181 2.66 12.76 20.20
C SER A 181 1.51 12.09 19.45
N HIS A 182 1.72 10.90 18.91
CA HIS A 182 0.68 10.12 18.25
C HIS A 182 -0.18 9.39 19.29
N PHE A 183 -1.47 9.21 18.96
CA PHE A 183 -2.43 8.60 19.87
C PHE A 183 -2.42 7.06 19.78
N GLY A 184 -3.05 6.45 20.79
CA GLY A 184 -3.21 5.01 20.91
C GLY A 184 -1.96 4.28 21.42
N GLU A 185 -2.12 2.99 21.62
CA GLU A 185 -1.09 2.08 22.12
C GLU A 185 -0.80 1.00 21.09
N ILE A 186 0.33 0.31 21.26
CA ILE A 186 0.72 -0.83 20.44
C ILE A 186 0.51 -2.07 21.31
N ASN A 187 -0.45 -2.90 20.90
CA ASN A 187 -0.70 -4.21 21.51
C ASN A 187 -0.16 -5.31 20.57
N GLU A 188 0.47 -6.31 21.16
CA GLU A 188 0.93 -7.51 20.47
C GLU A 188 -0.24 -8.44 20.13
#